data_0a7c43a67b56e004064157abce50aedb
#
_entry.id   0a7c43a67b56e004064157abce50aedb
#
_cell.length_a   1.000
_cell.length_b   1.000
_cell.length_c   1.000
_cell.angle_alpha   90.00
_cell.angle_beta   90.00
_cell.angle_gamma   90.00
#
_symmetry.space_group_name_H-M   'P 1'
#
loop_
_entity.id
_entity.type
_entity.pdbx_description
1 polymer ?
#
loop_
_entity_poly.entity_id
_entity_poly.type
_entity_poly.pdbx_seq_one_letter_code
_entity_poly.pdbx_strand_id
1 'polypeptide(L)'
;MTQNIYDNEEFFAGYSRLPRSIHGLDGAPEWPVLRTMLPDLRGRRVLDLGCGFGWFCRWAREQGAALAEGIDVSENMLARARATTSDPAIVYSRADMERLALPAAAFDLVYSS
;
A
#
# COMPACT_ATOMS: atom_id res chain seq x y z
N MET A 1 3.43 2.45 -20.29
CA MET A 1 4.33 2.78 -19.16
C MET A 1 3.53 3.47 -18.07
N THR A 2 3.71 3.03 -16.85
CA THR A 2 3.04 3.62 -15.68
C THR A 2 3.57 5.03 -15.43
N GLN A 3 2.66 5.99 -15.34
CA GLN A 3 3.04 7.38 -15.06
C GLN A 3 3.39 7.54 -13.58
N ASN A 4 4.55 8.14 -13.30
CA ASN A 4 5.04 8.32 -11.94
C ASN A 4 5.08 9.81 -11.55
N ILE A 5 3.89 10.41 -11.40
CA ILE A 5 3.75 11.81 -11.01
C ILE A 5 4.12 12.06 -9.54
N TYR A 6 4.11 11.02 -8.72
CA TYR A 6 4.39 11.13 -7.28
C TYR A 6 5.85 11.42 -6.98
N ASP A 7 6.75 11.28 -7.96
CA ASP A 7 8.15 11.69 -7.81
C ASP A 7 8.39 13.15 -8.25
N ASN A 8 7.36 13.84 -8.74
CA ASN A 8 7.39 15.28 -8.89
C ASN A 8 7.25 15.94 -7.52
N GLU A 9 8.18 16.82 -7.16
CA GLU A 9 8.24 17.40 -5.81
C GLU A 9 7.00 18.21 -5.45
N GLU A 10 6.50 19.04 -6.36
CA GLU A 10 5.32 19.86 -6.11
C GLU A 10 4.06 19.00 -5.93
N PHE A 11 3.89 18.02 -6.81
CA PHE A 11 2.76 17.11 -6.73
C PHE A 11 2.82 16.31 -5.43
N PHE A 12 3.98 15.78 -5.08
CA PHE A 12 4.15 14.99 -3.87
C PHE A 12 3.86 15.80 -2.62
N ALA A 13 4.33 17.06 -2.55
CA ALA A 13 4.05 17.94 -1.43
C ALA A 13 2.55 18.21 -1.28
N GLY A 14 1.84 18.46 -2.38
CA GLY A 14 0.39 18.67 -2.38
C GLY A 14 -0.36 17.41 -1.96
N TYR A 15 0.03 16.25 -2.53
CA TYR A 15 -0.57 14.97 -2.18
C TYR A 15 -0.41 14.65 -0.69
N SER A 16 0.76 14.96 -0.12
CA SER A 16 1.06 14.69 1.29
C SER A 16 0.19 15.48 2.26
N ARG A 17 -0.48 16.55 1.79
CA ARG A 17 -1.39 17.37 2.60
C ARG A 17 -2.85 16.91 2.53
N LEU A 18 -3.17 15.96 1.65
CA LEU A 18 -4.54 15.46 1.53
C LEU A 18 -4.94 14.68 2.80
N PRO A 19 -6.24 14.69 3.18
CA PRO A 19 -6.69 13.96 4.36
C PRO A 19 -6.28 12.49 4.37
N ARG A 20 -6.36 11.79 3.22
CA ARG A 20 -5.94 10.39 3.14
C ARG A 20 -4.44 10.20 3.35
N SER A 21 -3.63 11.19 3.04
CA SER A 21 -2.18 11.15 3.26
C SER A 21 -1.81 11.43 4.71
N ILE A 22 -2.57 12.27 5.39
CA ILE A 22 -2.36 12.65 6.79
C ILE A 22 -2.96 11.60 7.73
N HIS A 23 -4.20 11.18 7.48
CA HIS A 23 -4.97 10.29 8.35
C HIS A 23 -5.00 8.84 7.85
N GLY A 24 -4.33 8.55 6.74
CA GLY A 24 -4.27 7.22 6.16
C GLY A 24 -5.63 6.74 5.67
N LEU A 25 -5.94 5.50 5.99
CA LEU A 25 -7.19 4.87 5.57
C LEU A 25 -8.42 5.62 6.11
N ASP A 26 -8.34 6.11 7.33
CA ASP A 26 -9.45 6.86 7.94
C ASP A 26 -9.73 8.19 7.24
N GLY A 27 -8.75 8.72 6.49
CA GLY A 27 -8.92 9.92 5.69
C GLY A 27 -9.49 9.68 4.30
N ALA A 28 -9.70 8.42 3.90
CA ALA A 28 -10.27 8.05 2.61
C ALA A 28 -11.79 7.83 2.74
N PRO A 29 -12.64 8.60 2.02
CA PRO A 29 -14.09 8.51 2.19
C PRO A 29 -14.67 7.12 1.88
N GLU A 30 -14.05 6.38 0.95
CA GLU A 30 -14.47 5.05 0.53
C GLU A 30 -14.08 3.94 1.50
N TRP A 31 -13.19 4.22 2.44
CA TRP A 31 -12.60 3.18 3.29
C TRP A 31 -13.61 2.44 4.18
N PRO A 32 -14.59 3.10 4.84
CA PRO A 32 -15.54 2.39 5.67
C PRO A 32 -16.34 1.31 4.91
N VAL A 33 -16.65 1.56 3.64
CA VAL A 33 -17.35 0.60 2.79
C VAL A 33 -16.40 -0.51 2.32
N LEU A 34 -15.22 -0.14 1.81
CA LEU A 34 -14.23 -1.11 1.35
C LEU A 34 -13.84 -2.08 2.46
N ARG A 35 -13.67 -1.59 3.66
CA ARG A 35 -13.30 -2.39 4.82
C ARG A 35 -14.28 -3.54 5.09
N THR A 36 -15.58 -3.31 4.87
CA THR A 36 -16.59 -4.34 5.08
C THR A 36 -16.58 -5.43 4.02
N MET A 37 -15.95 -5.15 2.87
CA MET A 37 -15.88 -6.09 1.74
C MET A 37 -14.65 -6.98 1.79
N LEU A 38 -13.72 -6.73 2.70
CA LEU A 38 -12.49 -7.50 2.80
C LEU A 38 -12.73 -8.79 3.61
N PRO A 39 -12.05 -9.89 3.22
CA PRO A 39 -12.12 -11.14 3.99
C PRO A 39 -11.36 -11.02 5.31
N ASP A 40 -11.44 -12.05 6.14
CA ASP A 40 -10.60 -12.19 7.34
C ASP A 40 -9.13 -12.32 6.88
N LEU A 41 -8.28 -11.43 7.37
CA LEU A 41 -6.87 -11.36 6.96
C LEU A 41 -5.94 -12.18 7.85
N ARG A 42 -6.41 -12.77 8.92
CA ARG A 42 -5.54 -13.51 9.86
C ARG A 42 -4.83 -14.66 9.16
N GLY A 43 -3.50 -14.67 9.30
CA GLY A 43 -2.64 -15.68 8.69
C GLY A 43 -2.49 -15.56 7.18
N ARG A 44 -3.02 -14.52 6.56
CA ARG A 44 -3.00 -14.35 5.10
C ARG A 44 -1.75 -13.62 4.64
N ARG A 45 -1.36 -13.89 3.40
CA ARG A 45 -0.31 -13.14 2.70
C ARG A 45 -1.00 -12.13 1.80
N VAL A 46 -0.71 -10.86 2.02
CA VAL A 46 -1.43 -9.74 1.39
C VAL A 46 -0.48 -8.94 0.50
N LEU A 47 -0.93 -8.61 -0.70
CA LEU A 47 -0.20 -7.73 -1.62
C LEU A 47 -1.03 -6.49 -1.88
N ASP A 48 -0.40 -5.32 -1.73
CA ASP A 48 -0.99 -4.02 -2.06
C ASP A 48 -0.29 -3.44 -3.29
N LEU A 49 -1.00 -3.40 -4.41
CA LEU A 49 -0.52 -2.78 -5.65
C LEU A 49 -0.81 -1.29 -5.60
N GLY A 50 0.24 -0.47 -5.68
CA GLY A 50 0.10 0.97 -5.51
C GLY A 50 0.01 1.34 -4.04
N CYS A 51 0.91 0.82 -3.20
CA CYS A 51 0.81 0.92 -1.75
C CYS A 51 0.98 2.34 -1.19
N GLY A 52 1.54 3.28 -1.95
CA GLY A 52 1.73 4.64 -1.49
C GLY A 52 2.52 4.70 -0.18
N PHE A 53 1.94 5.34 0.84
CA PHE A 53 2.57 5.49 2.16
C PHE A 53 2.48 4.23 3.04
N GLY A 54 1.93 3.13 2.54
CA GLY A 54 1.90 1.86 3.25
C GLY A 54 0.79 1.71 4.28
N TRP A 55 -0.24 2.56 4.26
CA TRP A 55 -1.34 2.50 5.23
C TRP A 55 -2.05 1.15 5.24
N PHE A 56 -2.35 0.60 4.04
CA PHE A 56 -3.04 -0.67 3.95
C PHE A 56 -2.19 -1.83 4.48
N CYS A 57 -0.90 -1.86 4.14
CA CYS A 57 0.00 -2.90 4.63
C CYS A 57 0.06 -2.92 6.16
N ARG A 58 0.18 -1.74 6.79
CA ARG A 58 0.19 -1.65 8.25
C ARG A 58 -1.14 -2.07 8.86
N TRP A 59 -2.25 -1.64 8.26
CA TRP A 59 -3.57 -2.04 8.72
C TRP A 59 -3.77 -3.55 8.61
N ALA A 60 -3.36 -4.17 7.48
CA ALA A 60 -3.48 -5.60 7.28
C ALA A 60 -2.74 -6.38 8.37
N ARG A 61 -1.55 -5.93 8.75
CA ARG A 61 -0.80 -6.56 9.84
C ARG A 61 -1.49 -6.40 11.19
N GLU A 62 -2.12 -5.27 11.44
CA GLU A 62 -2.94 -5.09 12.65
C GLU A 62 -4.13 -6.05 12.68
N GLN A 63 -4.65 -6.44 11.52
CA GLN A 63 -5.72 -7.43 11.40
C GLN A 63 -5.20 -8.87 11.44
N GLY A 64 -3.90 -9.08 11.64
CA GLY A 64 -3.32 -10.41 11.81
C GLY A 64 -2.77 -11.06 10.55
N ALA A 65 -2.60 -10.32 9.45
CA ALA A 65 -1.97 -10.86 8.26
C ALA A 65 -0.57 -11.40 8.59
N ALA A 66 -0.21 -12.54 8.00
CA ALA A 66 1.10 -13.15 8.23
C ALA A 66 2.22 -12.39 7.52
N LEU A 67 1.91 -11.80 6.37
CA LEU A 67 2.84 -11.04 5.55
C LEU A 67 2.06 -9.98 4.79
N ALA A 68 2.62 -8.78 4.69
CA ALA A 68 2.11 -7.74 3.80
C ALA A 68 3.24 -7.25 2.91
N GLU A 69 3.00 -7.21 1.61
CA GLU A 69 3.95 -6.68 0.64
C GLU A 69 3.30 -5.53 -0.11
N GLY A 70 3.99 -4.39 -0.14
CA GLY A 70 3.54 -3.20 -0.84
C GLY A 70 4.44 -2.92 -2.04
N ILE A 71 3.82 -2.63 -3.17
CA ILE A 71 4.53 -2.32 -4.42
C ILE A 71 4.07 -0.95 -4.89
N ASP A 72 5.04 -0.11 -5.26
CA ASP A 72 4.74 1.20 -5.85
C ASP A 72 5.82 1.55 -6.87
N VAL A 73 5.48 2.39 -7.81
CA VAL A 73 6.43 2.88 -8.80
C VAL A 73 7.19 4.11 -8.28
N SER A 74 6.68 4.78 -7.26
CA SER A 74 7.23 6.01 -6.71
C SER A 74 8.22 5.76 -5.58
N GLU A 75 9.47 6.19 -5.77
CA GLU A 75 10.48 6.17 -4.71
C GLU A 75 10.11 7.08 -3.52
N ASN A 76 9.49 8.22 -3.78
CA ASN A 76 9.04 9.14 -2.73
C ASN A 76 8.00 8.48 -1.82
N MET A 77 7.05 7.77 -2.41
CA MET A 77 6.04 7.03 -1.66
C MET A 77 6.67 5.94 -0.81
N LEU A 78 7.55 5.15 -1.41
CA LEU A 78 8.20 4.03 -0.73
C LEU A 78 9.13 4.50 0.39
N ALA A 79 9.86 5.59 0.17
CA ALA A 79 10.72 6.17 1.22
C ALA A 79 9.89 6.56 2.44
N ARG A 80 8.73 7.18 2.22
CA ARG A 80 7.82 7.55 3.30
C ARG A 80 7.22 6.31 3.98
N ALA A 81 6.83 5.30 3.19
CA ALA A 81 6.30 4.05 3.72
C ALA A 81 7.32 3.35 4.62
N ARG A 82 8.57 3.25 4.17
CA ARG A 82 9.65 2.64 4.96
C ARG A 82 9.95 3.42 6.23
N ALA A 83 9.95 4.75 6.15
CA ALA A 83 10.24 5.62 7.30
C ALA A 83 9.20 5.49 8.41
N THR A 84 7.96 5.13 8.07
CA THR A 84 6.85 5.02 9.02
C THR A 84 6.50 3.59 9.38
N THR A 85 7.29 2.61 8.92
CA THR A 85 7.03 1.18 9.15
C THR A 85 8.20 0.55 9.90
N SER A 86 7.90 -0.16 10.98
CA SER A 86 8.90 -0.89 11.77
C SER A 86 8.65 -2.40 11.85
N ASP A 87 7.63 -2.89 11.16
CA ASP A 87 7.24 -4.31 11.18
C ASP A 87 8.04 -5.09 10.13
N PRO A 88 8.85 -6.11 10.53
CA PRO A 88 9.65 -6.89 9.57
C PRO A 88 8.81 -7.78 8.64
N ALA A 89 7.55 -8.01 8.94
CA ALA A 89 6.64 -8.75 8.07
C ALA A 89 5.96 -7.86 7.02
N ILE A 90 6.35 -6.59 6.94
CA ILE A 90 5.94 -5.69 5.87
C ILE A 90 7.15 -5.42 4.97
N VAL A 91 7.01 -5.73 3.68
CA VAL A 91 8.06 -5.56 2.68
C VAL A 91 7.57 -4.57 1.62
N TYR A 92 8.38 -3.58 1.30
CA TYR A 92 8.09 -2.61 0.25
C TYR A 92 9.06 -2.78 -0.91
N SER A 93 8.54 -2.75 -2.14
CA SER A 93 9.36 -2.90 -3.34
C SER A 93 8.91 -1.91 -4.41
N ARG A 94 9.88 -1.37 -5.15
CA ARG A 94 9.58 -0.55 -6.33
C ARG A 94 9.42 -1.46 -7.54
N ALA A 95 8.28 -1.33 -8.23
CA ALA A 95 8.05 -2.04 -9.49
C ALA A 95 7.00 -1.29 -10.31
N ASP A 96 7.11 -1.43 -11.64
CA ASP A 96 6.08 -0.98 -12.56
C ASP A 96 5.01 -2.06 -12.63
N MET A 97 3.82 -1.74 -12.14
CA MET A 97 2.73 -2.70 -12.03
C MET A 97 2.23 -3.19 -13.39
N GLU A 98 2.44 -2.41 -14.46
CA GLU A 98 2.11 -2.82 -15.81
C GLU A 98 3.00 -3.96 -16.32
N ARG A 99 4.18 -4.11 -15.73
CA ARG A 99 5.18 -5.11 -16.13
C ARG A 99 5.39 -6.19 -15.07
N LEU A 100 4.64 -6.13 -13.99
CA LEU A 100 4.82 -7.03 -12.88
C LEU A 100 4.26 -8.42 -13.20
N ALA A 101 5.11 -9.44 -13.06
CA ALA A 101 4.70 -10.83 -13.12
C ALA A 101 4.71 -11.39 -11.70
N LEU A 102 3.54 -11.82 -11.21
CA LEU A 102 3.41 -12.41 -9.90
C LEU A 102 3.34 -13.94 -10.01
N PRO A 103 4.06 -14.68 -9.14
CA PRO A 103 3.87 -16.12 -9.06
C PRO A 103 2.42 -16.46 -8.68
N ALA A 104 1.86 -17.47 -9.32
CA ALA A 104 0.53 -17.95 -8.97
C ALA A 104 0.52 -18.42 -7.51
N ALA A 105 -0.51 -18.08 -6.77
CA ALA A 105 -0.70 -18.47 -5.37
C ALA A 105 0.35 -17.91 -4.39
N ALA A 106 1.13 -16.89 -4.78
CA ALA A 106 2.06 -16.24 -3.86
C ALA A 106 1.36 -15.43 -2.76
N PHE A 107 0.14 -14.98 -3.06
CA PHE A 107 -0.64 -14.16 -2.12
C PHE A 107 -2.07 -14.67 -2.01
N ASP A 108 -2.66 -14.52 -0.84
CA ASP A 108 -4.05 -14.90 -0.56
C ASP A 108 -5.02 -13.77 -0.88
N LEU A 109 -4.54 -12.53 -0.88
CA LEU A 109 -5.31 -11.35 -1.23
C LEU A 109 -4.43 -10.36 -1.98
N VAL A 110 -4.93 -9.84 -3.09
CA VAL A 110 -4.32 -8.72 -3.82
C VAL A 110 -5.26 -7.53 -3.73
N TYR A 111 -4.78 -6.44 -3.18
CA TYR A 111 -5.52 -5.19 -3.01
C TYR A 111 -4.93 -4.13 -3.93
N SER A 112 -5.78 -3.36 -4.57
CA SER A 112 -5.37 -2.22 -5.40
C SER A 112 -6.36 -1.08 -5.18
N SER A 113 -5.86 0.03 -4.72
CA SER A 113 -6.68 1.21 -4.45
C SER A 113 -6.56 2.24 -5.55
#